data_5c61330bfb82188f6cdbdc9bf00ef497
#
_entry.id   5c61330bfb82188f6cdbdc9bf00ef497
#
_cell.length_a   1.000
_cell.length_b   1.000
_cell.length_c   1.000
_cell.angle_alpha   90.00
_cell.angle_beta   90.00
_cell.angle_gamma   90.00
#
_symmetry.space_group_name_H-M   'P 1'
#
loop_
_entity.id
_entity.type
_entity.pdbx_description
1 polymer ?
#
loop_
_entity_poly.entity_id
_entity_poly.type
_entity_poly.pdbx_seq_one_letter_code
_entity_poly.pdbx_strand_id
1 'polypeptide(L)'
;SQNPVTRHIYIRRTWIGSRRGSFDSVKQFYLDVYEALGNLLVIPVALNNIKYRADANSMNPLEANVSSLEDFIKITKASRYHFCLNTEVYTDFLRVVVNAKLRNAIGHNDVEYDAVSQIITYIPNPKDRTIKKTEYLLEFENEAMHMFQALLGVSEYLYRLRELSLMYDGKIPLMVQERANWPKKIGRNDPCPCGSGKKYKFCHGRN
;
A
#
# COMPACT_ATOMS: atom_id res chain seq x y z
N SER A 1 -14.59 -32.45 -8.78
CA SER A 1 -13.30 -31.88 -8.35
C SER A 1 -12.71 -31.06 -9.50
N GLN A 2 -12.85 -29.75 -9.47
CA GLN A 2 -12.18 -28.85 -10.43
C GLN A 2 -11.43 -27.80 -9.62
N ASN A 3 -10.11 -27.78 -9.79
CA ASN A 3 -9.20 -26.80 -9.22
C ASN A 3 -9.47 -25.39 -9.78
N PRO A 4 -9.46 -24.34 -8.97
CA PRO A 4 -9.53 -22.97 -9.47
C PRO A 4 -8.20 -22.61 -10.14
N VAL A 5 -8.30 -22.24 -11.41
CA VAL A 5 -7.22 -21.75 -12.26
C VAL A 5 -6.63 -20.48 -11.66
N THR A 6 -5.38 -20.55 -11.23
CA THR A 6 -4.57 -19.39 -10.86
C THR A 6 -4.31 -18.56 -12.13
N ARG A 7 -5.01 -17.44 -12.28
CA ARG A 7 -4.72 -16.47 -13.35
C ARG A 7 -3.40 -15.78 -13.05
N HIS A 8 -2.33 -16.25 -13.64
CA HIS A 8 -1.09 -15.49 -13.76
C HIS A 8 -1.32 -14.29 -14.70
N ILE A 9 -1.36 -13.11 -14.16
CA ILE A 9 -1.34 -11.87 -14.96
C ILE A 9 0.08 -11.70 -15.48
N TYR A 10 0.31 -12.04 -16.73
CA TYR A 10 1.54 -11.70 -17.44
C TYR A 10 1.54 -10.20 -17.74
N ILE A 11 2.26 -9.40 -16.95
CA ILE A 11 2.60 -8.03 -17.30
C ILE A 11 3.68 -8.09 -18.38
N ARG A 12 3.31 -7.77 -19.62
CA ARG A 12 4.27 -7.68 -20.75
C ARG A 12 5.32 -6.62 -20.41
N ARG A 13 6.58 -7.06 -20.36
CA ARG A 13 7.76 -6.21 -20.26
C ARG A 13 7.86 -5.29 -21.47
N THR A 14 7.74 -3.97 -21.27
CA THR A 14 8.29 -2.94 -22.14
C THR A 14 9.11 -1.97 -21.30
N TRP A 15 10.20 -2.47 -20.72
CA TRP A 15 11.21 -1.61 -20.11
C TRP A 15 12.56 -1.91 -20.75
N ILE A 16 12.91 -1.12 -21.80
CA ILE A 16 14.26 -1.01 -22.33
C ILE A 16 14.89 0.19 -21.64
N GLY A 17 15.28 0.01 -20.38
CA GLY A 17 16.18 0.91 -19.67
C GLY A 17 17.44 0.15 -19.31
N SER A 18 18.58 0.84 -19.19
CA SER A 18 19.84 0.23 -18.74
C SER A 18 19.55 -0.64 -17.50
N ARG A 19 19.84 -1.95 -17.59
CA ARG A 19 19.51 -2.96 -16.56
C ARG A 19 20.00 -2.60 -15.16
N ARG A 20 21.02 -1.77 -15.05
CA ARG A 20 21.58 -1.29 -13.77
C ARG A 20 20.75 -0.17 -13.16
N GLY A 21 20.26 0.77 -13.96
CA GLY A 21 19.38 1.85 -13.48
C GLY A 21 18.00 1.34 -13.00
N SER A 22 17.55 0.19 -13.55
CA SER A 22 16.33 -0.47 -13.07
C SER A 22 16.47 -0.99 -11.63
N PHE A 23 17.58 -1.68 -11.30
CA PHE A 23 17.79 -2.21 -9.95
C PHE A 23 17.87 -1.10 -8.91
N ASP A 24 18.63 -0.02 -9.17
CA ASP A 24 18.75 1.08 -8.21
C ASP A 24 17.42 1.80 -7.97
N SER A 25 16.62 1.96 -9.01
CA SER A 25 15.28 2.56 -8.88
C SER A 25 14.33 1.67 -8.06
N VAL A 26 14.33 0.36 -8.32
CA VAL A 26 13.50 -0.61 -7.56
C VAL A 26 13.97 -0.69 -6.11
N LYS A 27 15.28 -0.68 -5.87
CA LYS A 27 15.88 -0.67 -4.53
C LYS A 27 15.40 0.54 -3.71
N GLN A 28 15.44 1.75 -4.29
CA GLN A 28 14.97 2.95 -3.62
C GLN A 28 13.47 2.89 -3.37
N PHE A 29 12.68 2.52 -4.38
CA PHE A 29 11.24 2.35 -4.25
C PHE A 29 10.88 1.34 -3.14
N TYR A 30 11.57 0.20 -3.09
CA TYR A 30 11.39 -0.82 -2.05
C TYR A 30 11.61 -0.24 -0.65
N LEU A 31 12.71 0.51 -0.46
CA LEU A 31 13.01 1.15 0.83
C LEU A 31 11.92 2.16 1.22
N ASP A 32 11.53 3.02 0.29
CA ASP A 32 10.53 4.06 0.54
C ASP A 32 9.18 3.46 0.93
N VAL A 33 8.73 2.43 0.20
CA VAL A 33 7.47 1.72 0.49
C VAL A 33 7.56 0.99 1.82
N TYR A 34 8.68 0.31 2.12
CA TYR A 34 8.90 -0.36 3.40
C TYR A 34 8.78 0.63 4.57
N GLU A 35 9.43 1.78 4.46
CA GLU A 35 9.39 2.81 5.49
C GLU A 35 7.98 3.41 5.66
N ALA A 36 7.32 3.71 4.55
CA ALA A 36 5.96 4.28 4.55
C ALA A 36 4.93 3.30 5.14
N LEU A 37 4.90 2.05 4.63
CA LEU A 37 3.98 1.02 5.13
C LEU A 37 4.26 0.70 6.61
N GLY A 38 5.54 0.57 7.00
CA GLY A 38 5.94 0.34 8.38
C GLY A 38 5.45 1.42 9.37
N ASN A 39 5.30 2.66 8.92
CA ASN A 39 4.72 3.74 9.73
C ASN A 39 3.19 3.60 9.84
N LEU A 40 2.52 3.10 8.80
CA LEU A 40 1.07 2.97 8.77
C LEU A 40 0.54 1.68 9.40
N LEU A 41 1.40 0.71 9.78
CA LEU A 41 0.99 -0.57 10.36
C LEU A 41 0.19 -0.43 11.66
N VAL A 42 0.29 0.69 12.35
CA VAL A 42 -0.54 1.00 13.52
C VAL A 42 -2.04 0.99 13.20
N ILE A 43 -2.42 1.35 11.96
CA ILE A 43 -3.82 1.42 11.53
C ILE A 43 -4.45 0.01 11.46
N PRO A 44 -3.92 -0.95 10.68
CA PRO A 44 -4.48 -2.29 10.65
C PRO A 44 -4.39 -3.00 12.00
N VAL A 45 -3.38 -2.71 12.83
CA VAL A 45 -3.29 -3.24 14.20
C VAL A 45 -4.44 -2.71 15.06
N ALA A 46 -4.70 -1.40 15.05
CA ALA A 46 -5.82 -0.81 15.79
C ALA A 46 -7.17 -1.36 15.32
N LEU A 47 -7.38 -1.52 14.00
CA LEU A 47 -8.60 -2.11 13.44
C LEU A 47 -8.76 -3.58 13.83
N ASN A 48 -7.68 -4.35 13.85
CA ASN A 48 -7.69 -5.73 14.34
C ASN A 48 -8.07 -5.78 15.84
N ASN A 49 -7.49 -4.90 16.65
CA ASN A 49 -7.81 -4.80 18.06
C ASN A 49 -9.30 -4.49 18.28
N ILE A 50 -9.86 -3.52 17.55
CA ILE A 50 -11.31 -3.21 17.60
C ILE A 50 -12.14 -4.44 17.20
N LYS A 51 -11.77 -5.10 16.11
CA LYS A 51 -12.51 -6.26 15.57
C LYS A 51 -12.60 -7.41 16.57
N TYR A 52 -11.50 -7.74 17.24
CA TYR A 52 -11.40 -8.94 18.09
C TYR A 52 -11.55 -8.65 19.58
N ARG A 53 -11.31 -7.41 20.03
CA ARG A 53 -11.23 -7.03 21.43
C ARG A 53 -12.07 -5.80 21.80
N ALA A 54 -12.77 -5.23 20.81
CA ALA A 54 -13.65 -4.05 20.94
C ALA A 54 -12.94 -2.78 21.48
N ASP A 55 -11.61 -2.77 21.53
CA ASP A 55 -10.80 -1.65 21.98
C ASP A 55 -9.53 -1.54 21.13
N ALA A 56 -9.29 -0.37 20.54
CA ALA A 56 -8.13 -0.12 19.68
C ALA A 56 -6.79 -0.36 20.38
N ASN A 57 -6.72 -0.14 21.68
CA ASN A 57 -5.49 -0.23 22.47
C ASN A 57 -5.30 -1.59 23.15
N SER A 58 -6.26 -2.50 23.05
CA SER A 58 -6.18 -3.84 23.62
C SER A 58 -5.40 -4.76 22.68
N MET A 59 -4.11 -4.94 22.94
CA MET A 59 -3.21 -5.73 22.10
C MET A 59 -3.44 -7.25 22.22
N ASN A 60 -2.98 -8.00 21.21
CA ASN A 60 -3.00 -9.46 21.24
C ASN A 60 -2.07 -9.96 22.37
N PRO A 61 -2.56 -10.76 23.33
CA PRO A 61 -1.78 -11.22 24.50
C PRO A 61 -0.64 -12.19 24.13
N LEU A 62 -0.60 -12.71 22.91
CA LEU A 62 0.47 -13.61 22.46
C LEU A 62 1.80 -12.89 22.26
N GLU A 63 1.80 -11.56 22.17
CA GLU A 63 2.99 -10.73 21.99
C GLU A 63 3.34 -9.98 23.29
N ALA A 64 3.99 -10.68 24.21
CA ALA A 64 4.26 -10.24 25.59
C ALA A 64 4.98 -8.87 25.75
N ASN A 65 5.62 -8.37 24.69
CA ASN A 65 6.43 -7.14 24.73
C ASN A 65 5.71 -5.90 24.17
N VAL A 66 4.47 -6.03 23.71
CA VAL A 66 3.68 -4.94 23.10
C VAL A 66 2.32 -4.91 23.77
N SER A 67 2.17 -4.06 24.77
CA SER A 67 0.95 -3.97 25.58
C SER A 67 -0.03 -2.90 25.13
N SER A 68 0.40 -1.98 24.28
CA SER A 68 -0.40 -0.86 23.77
C SER A 68 -0.02 -0.47 22.34
N LEU A 69 -0.87 0.30 21.65
CA LEU A 69 -0.51 0.90 20.35
C LEU A 69 0.69 1.84 20.47
N GLU A 70 0.85 2.51 21.62
CA GLU A 70 2.01 3.36 21.88
C GLU A 70 3.32 2.53 21.93
N ASP A 71 3.29 1.38 22.59
CA ASP A 71 4.45 0.47 22.59
C ASP A 71 4.72 -0.08 21.19
N PHE A 72 3.67 -0.42 20.43
CA PHE A 72 3.81 -0.86 19.05
C PHE A 72 4.49 0.20 18.17
N ILE A 73 4.20 1.47 18.36
CA ILE A 73 4.84 2.56 17.62
C ILE A 73 6.33 2.73 17.99
N LYS A 74 6.72 2.36 19.20
CA LYS A 74 8.10 2.49 19.70
C LYS A 74 9.03 1.38 19.20
N ILE A 75 8.52 0.20 18.87
CA ILE A 75 9.36 -0.90 18.36
C ILE A 75 9.84 -0.64 16.93
N THR A 76 10.92 -1.31 16.52
CA THR A 76 11.48 -1.18 15.17
C THR A 76 10.48 -1.59 14.10
N LYS A 77 10.60 -1.03 12.90
CA LYS A 77 9.71 -1.39 11.77
C LYS A 77 9.77 -2.89 11.46
N ALA A 78 10.98 -3.49 11.50
CA ALA A 78 11.12 -4.94 11.33
C ALA A 78 10.30 -5.73 12.37
N SER A 79 10.31 -5.28 13.63
CA SER A 79 9.49 -5.88 14.69
C SER A 79 8.00 -5.65 14.48
N ARG A 80 7.59 -4.49 13.96
CA ARG A 80 6.18 -4.22 13.60
C ARG A 80 5.70 -5.17 12.50
N TYR A 81 6.48 -5.38 11.45
CA TYR A 81 6.17 -6.35 10.40
C TYR A 81 6.08 -7.77 10.96
N HIS A 82 7.04 -8.16 11.82
CA HIS A 82 7.01 -9.46 12.47
C HIS A 82 5.75 -9.65 13.31
N PHE A 83 5.37 -8.66 14.11
CA PHE A 83 4.12 -8.66 14.87
C PHE A 83 2.91 -8.88 13.94
N CYS A 84 2.80 -8.10 12.88
CA CYS A 84 1.68 -8.20 11.94
C CYS A 84 1.62 -9.57 11.25
N LEU A 85 2.77 -10.17 10.90
CA LEU A 85 2.85 -11.49 10.25
C LEU A 85 2.40 -12.64 11.16
N ASN A 86 2.58 -12.50 12.47
CA ASN A 86 2.26 -13.54 13.46
C ASN A 86 0.89 -13.34 14.13
N THR A 87 0.11 -12.38 13.67
CA THR A 87 -1.23 -12.08 14.20
C THR A 87 -2.28 -12.10 13.08
N GLU A 88 -3.56 -12.00 13.44
CA GLU A 88 -4.68 -11.93 12.48
C GLU A 88 -4.61 -10.69 11.59
N VAL A 89 -3.76 -9.71 11.90
CA VAL A 89 -3.50 -8.51 11.07
C VAL A 89 -3.03 -8.92 9.67
N TYR A 90 -2.21 -9.98 9.57
CA TYR A 90 -1.75 -10.49 8.29
C TYR A 90 -2.90 -10.98 7.42
N THR A 91 -3.75 -11.85 7.95
CA THR A 91 -4.86 -12.46 7.20
C THR A 91 -5.97 -11.48 6.86
N ASP A 92 -6.23 -10.53 7.76
CA ASP A 92 -7.36 -9.61 7.64
C ASP A 92 -7.04 -8.39 6.77
N PHE A 93 -5.80 -7.88 6.82
CA PHE A 93 -5.49 -6.57 6.27
C PHE A 93 -4.30 -6.52 5.30
N LEU A 94 -3.21 -7.24 5.59
CA LEU A 94 -1.96 -7.01 4.88
C LEU A 94 -1.71 -8.00 3.74
N ARG A 95 -1.74 -9.29 4.03
CA ARG A 95 -1.46 -10.40 3.10
C ARG A 95 -0.14 -10.22 2.32
N VAL A 96 0.81 -9.50 2.88
CA VAL A 96 2.10 -9.23 2.26
C VAL A 96 3.22 -9.74 3.16
N VAL A 97 4.14 -10.52 2.59
CA VAL A 97 5.37 -10.97 3.25
C VAL A 97 6.47 -9.98 2.92
N VAL A 98 7.24 -9.61 3.93
CA VAL A 98 8.32 -8.62 3.81
C VAL A 98 9.63 -9.25 4.22
N ASN A 99 10.64 -9.17 3.34
CA ASN A 99 11.98 -9.65 3.62
C ASN A 99 12.83 -8.60 4.36
N ALA A 100 12.65 -8.54 5.69
CA ALA A 100 13.39 -7.59 6.53
C ALA A 100 14.93 -7.77 6.45
N LYS A 101 15.41 -8.98 6.13
CA LYS A 101 16.85 -9.25 5.97
C LYS A 101 17.40 -8.63 4.69
N LEU A 102 16.66 -8.74 3.59
CA LEU A 102 17.02 -8.08 2.33
C LEU A 102 16.94 -6.56 2.49
N ARG A 103 15.87 -6.03 3.11
CA ARG A 103 15.77 -4.59 3.42
C ARG A 103 16.98 -4.08 4.19
N ASN A 104 17.42 -4.80 5.21
CA ASN A 104 18.59 -4.39 6.02
C ASN A 104 19.88 -4.45 5.20
N ALA A 105 20.08 -5.51 4.40
CA ALA A 105 21.23 -5.61 3.51
C ALA A 105 21.27 -4.46 2.50
N ILE A 106 20.13 -4.08 1.94
CA ILE A 106 20.03 -2.90 1.05
C ILE A 106 20.39 -1.62 1.81
N GLY A 107 19.84 -1.42 3.01
CA GLY A 107 20.10 -0.23 3.82
C GLY A 107 21.56 -0.09 4.26
N HIS A 108 22.31 -1.20 4.39
CA HIS A 108 23.73 -1.23 4.71
C HIS A 108 24.64 -1.33 3.47
N ASN A 109 24.08 -1.31 2.28
CA ASN A 109 24.80 -1.50 1.02
C ASN A 109 25.54 -2.87 0.92
N ASP A 110 25.02 -3.89 1.59
CA ASP A 110 25.51 -5.27 1.59
C ASP A 110 24.79 -6.12 0.51
N VAL A 111 24.59 -5.54 -0.68
CA VAL A 111 23.95 -6.17 -1.83
C VAL A 111 24.81 -6.01 -3.08
N GLU A 112 24.87 -7.07 -3.87
CA GLU A 112 25.50 -7.11 -5.19
C GLU A 112 24.44 -7.50 -6.21
N TYR A 113 24.42 -6.86 -7.38
CA TYR A 113 23.48 -7.17 -8.46
C TYR A 113 24.22 -7.53 -9.74
N ASP A 114 23.97 -8.71 -10.26
CA ASP A 114 24.41 -9.14 -11.58
C ASP A 114 23.34 -8.84 -12.63
N ALA A 115 23.64 -7.90 -13.51
CA ALA A 115 22.71 -7.47 -14.57
C ALA A 115 22.51 -8.50 -15.69
N VAL A 116 23.39 -9.50 -15.83
CA VAL A 116 23.28 -10.55 -16.84
C VAL A 116 22.31 -11.64 -16.38
N SER A 117 22.56 -12.20 -15.19
CA SER A 117 21.72 -13.22 -14.59
C SER A 117 20.46 -12.64 -13.92
N GLN A 118 20.43 -11.34 -13.67
CA GLN A 118 19.39 -10.63 -12.91
C GLN A 118 19.24 -11.17 -11.47
N ILE A 119 20.36 -11.60 -10.88
CA ILE A 119 20.42 -12.11 -9.51
C ILE A 119 20.95 -11.03 -8.58
N ILE A 120 20.23 -10.85 -7.48
CA ILE A 120 20.63 -10.04 -6.33
C ILE A 120 21.24 -10.96 -5.31
N THR A 121 22.50 -10.73 -4.92
CA THR A 121 23.18 -11.45 -3.82
C THR A 121 23.26 -10.52 -2.63
N TYR A 122 22.86 -10.98 -1.46
CA TYR A 122 22.88 -10.15 -0.25
C TYR A 122 23.34 -10.92 0.99
N ILE A 123 23.83 -10.17 1.99
CA ILE A 123 24.28 -10.68 3.28
C ILE A 123 23.15 -10.49 4.30
N PRO A 124 22.46 -11.59 4.70
CA PRO A 124 21.26 -11.49 5.56
C PRO A 124 21.58 -11.12 7.02
N ASN A 125 22.83 -11.30 7.46
CA ASN A 125 23.32 -10.99 8.79
C ASN A 125 24.68 -10.31 8.72
N PRO A 126 24.80 -9.01 9.03
CA PRO A 126 26.08 -8.30 8.96
C PRO A 126 27.14 -8.83 9.94
N LYS A 127 26.73 -9.58 10.99
CA LYS A 127 27.64 -10.22 11.95
C LYS A 127 28.23 -11.53 11.43
N ASP A 128 27.61 -12.14 10.45
CA ASP A 128 28.09 -13.35 9.78
C ASP A 128 28.05 -13.16 8.27
N ARG A 129 29.15 -12.65 7.73
CA ARG A 129 29.30 -12.34 6.31
C ARG A 129 29.61 -13.56 5.44
N THR A 130 29.77 -14.74 6.05
CA THR A 130 30.01 -16.00 5.31
C THR A 130 28.77 -16.51 4.61
N ILE A 131 27.59 -16.17 5.15
CA ILE A 131 26.30 -16.58 4.61
C ILE A 131 25.83 -15.54 3.60
N LYS A 132 25.72 -15.93 2.33
CA LYS A 132 25.11 -15.14 1.27
C LYS A 132 23.77 -15.77 0.85
N LYS A 133 22.81 -14.94 0.51
CA LYS A 133 21.52 -15.34 -0.09
C LYS A 133 21.35 -14.68 -1.44
N THR A 134 20.57 -15.32 -2.28
CA THR A 134 20.25 -14.81 -3.62
C THR A 134 18.75 -14.69 -3.80
N GLU A 135 18.35 -13.74 -4.65
CA GLU A 135 16.98 -13.50 -5.06
C GLU A 135 16.97 -12.98 -6.51
N TYR A 136 15.98 -13.33 -7.29
CA TYR A 136 15.85 -12.77 -8.63
C TYR A 136 15.28 -11.36 -8.60
N LEU A 137 15.74 -10.49 -9.51
CA LEU A 137 15.21 -9.12 -9.61
C LEU A 137 13.69 -9.10 -9.76
N LEU A 138 13.10 -10.03 -10.53
CA LEU A 138 11.66 -10.12 -10.70
C LEU A 138 10.91 -10.42 -9.39
N GLU A 139 11.47 -11.29 -8.54
CA GLU A 139 10.87 -11.61 -7.22
C GLU A 139 10.93 -10.39 -6.31
N PHE A 140 12.06 -9.69 -6.32
CA PHE A 140 12.22 -8.43 -5.58
C PHE A 140 11.29 -7.32 -6.07
N GLU A 141 11.11 -7.15 -7.39
CA GLU A 141 10.13 -6.23 -7.97
C GLU A 141 8.71 -6.57 -7.54
N ASN A 142 8.34 -7.86 -7.54
CA ASN A 142 7.03 -8.32 -7.10
C ASN A 142 6.81 -8.06 -5.61
N GLU A 143 7.81 -8.31 -4.77
CA GLU A 143 7.73 -8.00 -3.32
C GLU A 143 7.49 -6.50 -3.10
N ALA A 144 8.25 -5.63 -3.80
CA ALA A 144 8.08 -4.19 -3.74
C ALA A 144 6.66 -3.75 -4.15
N MET A 145 6.13 -4.34 -5.21
CA MET A 145 4.78 -4.04 -5.71
C MET A 145 3.68 -4.53 -4.76
N HIS A 146 3.83 -5.70 -4.15
CA HIS A 146 2.87 -6.20 -3.14
C HIS A 146 2.87 -5.31 -1.90
N MET A 147 4.04 -4.87 -1.43
CA MET A 147 4.11 -3.89 -0.32
C MET A 147 3.43 -2.57 -0.69
N PHE A 148 3.64 -2.09 -1.92
CA PHE A 148 2.99 -0.87 -2.39
C PHE A 148 1.46 -1.02 -2.47
N GLN A 149 0.95 -2.17 -2.93
CA GLN A 149 -0.48 -2.45 -2.91
C GLN A 149 -1.04 -2.47 -1.48
N ALA A 150 -0.32 -3.05 -0.52
CA ALA A 150 -0.70 -3.01 0.89
C ALA A 150 -0.70 -1.57 1.44
N LEU A 151 0.31 -0.76 1.10
CA LEU A 151 0.38 0.67 1.45
C LEU A 151 -0.84 1.44 0.93
N LEU A 152 -1.22 1.23 -0.34
CA LEU A 152 -2.41 1.85 -0.92
C LEU A 152 -3.69 1.39 -0.20
N GLY A 153 -3.80 0.09 0.10
CA GLY A 153 -4.96 -0.45 0.84
C GLY A 153 -5.10 0.17 2.24
N VAL A 154 -4.00 0.25 3.00
CA VAL A 154 -4.02 0.89 4.34
C VAL A 154 -4.34 2.39 4.23
N SER A 155 -3.82 3.08 3.22
CA SER A 155 -4.12 4.49 2.96
C SER A 155 -5.59 4.72 2.62
N GLU A 156 -6.20 3.82 1.83
CA GLU A 156 -7.63 3.84 1.53
C GLU A 156 -8.48 3.63 2.79
N TYR A 157 -8.10 2.71 3.69
CA TYR A 157 -8.78 2.56 4.99
C TYR A 157 -8.75 3.85 5.80
N LEU A 158 -7.59 4.51 5.89
CA LEU A 158 -7.45 5.77 6.61
C LEU A 158 -8.37 6.86 6.00
N TYR A 159 -8.39 6.96 4.68
CA TYR A 159 -9.26 7.89 3.97
C TYR A 159 -10.74 7.62 4.27
N ARG A 160 -11.18 6.35 4.20
CA ARG A 160 -12.56 5.96 4.50
C ARG A 160 -12.96 6.23 5.95
N LEU A 161 -12.08 5.93 6.89
CA LEU A 161 -12.32 6.24 8.31
C LEU A 161 -12.50 7.75 8.55
N ARG A 162 -11.70 8.57 7.86
CA ARG A 162 -11.83 10.03 7.92
C ARG A 162 -13.17 10.51 7.33
N GLU A 163 -13.58 9.96 6.19
CA GLU A 163 -14.89 10.28 5.61
C GLU A 163 -16.03 9.92 6.56
N LEU A 164 -16.00 8.73 7.15
CA LEU A 164 -17.01 8.28 8.13
C LEU A 164 -17.05 9.21 9.36
N SER A 165 -15.89 9.61 9.90
CA SER A 165 -15.81 10.56 11.01
C SER A 165 -16.48 11.89 10.65
N LEU A 166 -16.17 12.44 9.48
CA LEU A 166 -16.79 13.70 9.02
C LEU A 166 -18.30 13.59 8.83
N MET A 167 -18.79 12.44 8.36
CA MET A 167 -20.23 12.18 8.22
C MET A 167 -20.89 12.07 9.60
N TYR A 168 -20.25 11.39 10.56
CA TYR A 168 -20.77 11.25 11.92
C TYR A 168 -20.87 12.61 12.64
N ASP A 169 -19.88 13.48 12.43
CA ASP A 169 -19.88 14.85 12.96
C ASP A 169 -20.85 15.80 12.24
N GLY A 170 -21.65 15.31 11.28
CA GLY A 170 -22.55 16.13 10.46
C GLY A 170 -21.82 17.01 9.44
N LYS A 171 -20.51 16.80 9.24
CA LYS A 171 -19.70 17.53 8.26
C LYS A 171 -19.68 16.72 6.95
N ILE A 172 -20.36 17.23 5.92
CA ILE A 172 -20.33 16.60 4.60
C ILE A 172 -18.97 16.85 3.96
N PRO A 173 -18.22 15.80 3.51
CA PRO A 173 -16.95 15.98 2.83
C PRO A 173 -17.08 16.89 1.61
N LEU A 174 -16.10 17.77 1.39
CA LEU A 174 -16.08 18.73 0.27
C LEU A 174 -16.40 18.08 -1.09
N MET A 175 -15.86 16.89 -1.36
CA MET A 175 -16.14 16.15 -2.60
C MET A 175 -17.63 15.77 -2.77
N VAL A 176 -18.35 15.51 -1.67
CA VAL A 176 -19.77 15.22 -1.71
C VAL A 176 -20.56 16.51 -1.91
N GLN A 177 -20.12 17.62 -1.28
CA GLN A 177 -20.69 18.94 -1.49
C GLN A 177 -20.52 19.42 -2.94
N GLU A 178 -19.33 19.23 -3.51
CA GLU A 178 -19.07 19.54 -4.93
C GLU A 178 -19.92 18.72 -5.88
N ARG A 179 -20.09 17.40 -5.63
CA ARG A 179 -20.97 16.55 -6.44
C ARG A 179 -22.44 16.91 -6.30
N ALA A 180 -22.89 17.32 -5.11
CA ALA A 180 -24.25 17.80 -4.90
C ALA A 180 -24.52 19.13 -5.63
N ASN A 181 -23.48 19.94 -5.80
CA ASN A 181 -23.51 21.22 -6.52
C ASN A 181 -23.17 21.07 -8.02
N TRP A 182 -22.83 19.87 -8.49
CA TRP A 182 -22.59 19.66 -9.91
C TRP A 182 -23.87 19.96 -10.68
N PRO A 183 -23.79 20.75 -11.76
CA PRO A 183 -24.95 21.10 -12.56
C PRO A 183 -25.62 19.79 -13.00
N LYS A 184 -26.91 19.67 -12.71
CA LYS A 184 -27.75 18.56 -13.19
C LYS A 184 -27.48 18.42 -14.69
N LYS A 185 -27.34 17.18 -15.18
CA LYS A 185 -27.20 16.91 -16.62
C LYS A 185 -28.21 17.76 -17.38
N ILE A 186 -27.73 18.75 -18.12
CA ILE A 186 -28.59 19.67 -18.87
C ILE A 186 -29.21 18.86 -20.01
N GLY A 187 -30.49 18.75 -20.02
CA GLY A 187 -31.26 18.12 -21.11
C GLY A 187 -31.10 18.92 -22.39
N ARG A 188 -31.16 18.26 -23.54
CA ARG A 188 -31.08 18.94 -24.87
C ARG A 188 -32.08 20.08 -25.03
N ASN A 189 -33.25 19.98 -24.38
CA ASN A 189 -34.33 20.94 -24.46
C ASN A 189 -34.38 21.96 -23.32
N ASP A 190 -33.50 21.84 -22.31
CA ASP A 190 -33.44 22.75 -21.21
C ASP A 190 -32.86 24.13 -21.62
N PRO A 191 -33.19 25.21 -20.90
CA PRO A 191 -32.55 26.51 -21.12
C PRO A 191 -31.02 26.40 -21.01
N CYS A 192 -30.30 27.03 -21.91
CA CYS A 192 -28.84 27.02 -21.85
C CYS A 192 -28.36 27.80 -20.63
N PRO A 193 -27.45 27.25 -19.80
CA PRO A 193 -26.95 27.92 -18.58
C PRO A 193 -26.15 29.20 -18.84
N CYS A 194 -25.80 29.49 -20.12
CA CYS A 194 -25.11 30.73 -20.49
C CYS A 194 -26.01 31.98 -20.45
N GLY A 195 -27.30 31.86 -20.10
CA GLY A 195 -28.23 32.99 -20.02
C GLY A 195 -28.72 33.50 -21.38
N SER A 196 -28.42 32.81 -22.50
CA SER A 196 -28.83 33.27 -23.87
C SER A 196 -30.33 33.11 -24.15
N GLY A 197 -31.11 32.50 -23.26
CA GLY A 197 -32.53 32.19 -23.48
C GLY A 197 -32.77 31.06 -24.49
N LYS A 198 -31.74 30.54 -25.16
CA LYS A 198 -31.86 29.47 -26.16
C LYS A 198 -31.85 28.10 -25.44
N LYS A 199 -32.49 27.08 -26.05
CA LYS A 199 -32.36 25.69 -25.60
C LYS A 199 -30.93 25.21 -25.77
N TYR A 200 -30.45 24.36 -24.84
CA TYR A 200 -29.06 23.86 -24.81
C TYR A 200 -28.60 23.29 -26.16
N LYS A 201 -29.44 22.47 -26.81
CA LYS A 201 -29.18 21.89 -28.17
C LYS A 201 -28.94 22.91 -29.27
N PHE A 202 -29.44 24.14 -29.11
CA PHE A 202 -29.27 25.23 -30.11
C PHE A 202 -28.19 26.24 -29.65
N CYS A 203 -27.51 25.98 -28.56
CA CYS A 203 -26.44 26.83 -28.04
C CYS A 203 -25.17 26.02 -27.78
N HIS A 204 -24.84 25.72 -26.53
CA HIS A 204 -23.61 24.99 -26.15
C HIS A 204 -23.70 23.46 -26.33
N GLY A 205 -24.87 22.89 -26.52
CA GLY A 205 -25.07 21.47 -26.86
C GLY A 205 -25.20 21.20 -28.36
N ARG A 206 -24.71 22.10 -29.20
CA ARG A 206 -24.71 21.97 -30.67
C ARG A 206 -23.42 21.25 -31.08
N ASN A 207 -23.50 19.94 -31.28
CA ASN A 207 -22.51 19.13 -31.99
C ASN A 207 -23.00 18.92 -33.41
#